data_75d590569e95ab0b4094e59a4878e79b
#
_entry.id   75d590569e95ab0b4094e59a4878e79b
#
_cell.length_a   1.000
_cell.length_b   1.000
_cell.length_c   1.000
_cell.angle_alpha   90.00
_cell.angle_beta   90.00
_cell.angle_gamma   90.00
#
_symmetry.space_group_name_H-M   'P 1'
#
loop_
_entity.id
_entity.type
_entity.pdbx_description
1 polymer ?
#
loop_
_entity_poly.entity_id
_entity_poly.type
_entity_poly.pdbx_seq_one_letter_code
_entity_poly.pdbx_strand_id
1 'polypeptide(L)'
;MPAPGAGRRGRILVVDDQRANVEMMAELLRSRGYEVLAAYSGKEALDCVARQGPDVVISDIRMPEMDGYELTQRLREAPSTALLPIVLVTSLEDGGGHDERVKGIEAGADDFLTKPVRYAELFARVRSLLRVKLLQDEVRRQTDTLRQWNEQLEERVREQVAAIERLAQMKRFFSPPVAEAIVAGGADVLEPHRREITAVFLDLRGFTAFTDRANPDEVMDLLGDYHEALGRIVDRYGGTLEHFAGDGVMIFFNDPLPIDQPATRAVRMAFELQQAFVPIAQAWKQKGHAVALGVGVAQGEATLGVIGFEQRWEYAAIGAIPNLAARLCGQARGGEILIDAVTYADVGDVAVAEAAGPLSLRGFTQPIPAFRLVRLKA
;
A
#
# COMPACT_ATOMS: atom_id res chain seq x y z
N MET A 1 4.26 22.90 -28.11
CA MET A 1 4.87 23.27 -26.83
C MET A 1 5.66 24.56 -27.02
N PRO A 2 5.41 25.64 -26.28
CA PRO A 2 6.21 26.85 -26.38
C PRO A 2 7.62 26.55 -25.84
N ALA A 3 8.61 27.13 -26.48
CA ALA A 3 10.02 27.00 -26.11
C ALA A 3 10.25 27.45 -24.66
N PRO A 4 11.07 26.73 -23.85
CA PRO A 4 11.41 27.15 -22.49
C PRO A 4 12.28 28.38 -22.57
N GLY A 5 11.79 29.53 -22.05
CA GLY A 5 12.62 30.74 -21.91
C GLY A 5 11.99 32.11 -22.17
N ALA A 6 10.68 32.22 -22.33
CA ALA A 6 10.01 33.46 -22.64
C ALA A 6 9.38 34.15 -21.39
N GLY A 7 10.07 34.23 -20.23
CA GLY A 7 9.44 34.82 -19.04
C GLY A 7 10.34 35.56 -18.06
N ARG A 8 11.57 35.17 -17.88
CA ARG A 8 12.44 35.81 -16.92
C ARG A 8 13.58 36.59 -17.64
N ARG A 9 13.54 37.89 -17.56
CA ARG A 9 14.67 38.74 -18.00
C ARG A 9 15.82 38.45 -17.03
N GLY A 10 16.97 37.94 -17.54
CA GLY A 10 18.14 37.68 -16.69
C GLY A 10 18.58 38.97 -15.96
N ARG A 11 18.94 38.81 -14.68
CA ARG A 11 19.41 39.86 -13.81
C ARG A 11 20.94 39.86 -13.76
N ILE A 12 21.59 40.92 -14.18
CA ILE A 12 23.04 41.02 -14.32
C ILE A 12 23.56 42.08 -13.37
N LEU A 13 24.52 41.73 -12.53
CA LEU A 13 25.23 42.66 -11.70
C LEU A 13 26.48 43.14 -12.43
N VAL A 14 26.66 44.47 -12.60
CA VAL A 14 27.85 45.10 -13.16
C VAL A 14 28.60 45.79 -12.01
N VAL A 15 29.90 45.48 -11.88
CA VAL A 15 30.78 45.99 -10.81
C VAL A 15 32.00 46.63 -11.43
N ASP A 16 32.22 47.89 -11.19
CA ASP A 16 33.41 48.66 -11.59
C ASP A 16 33.49 49.91 -10.68
N ASP A 17 34.69 50.32 -10.23
CA ASP A 17 34.86 51.48 -9.37
C ASP A 17 34.60 52.80 -10.12
N GLN A 18 34.65 52.77 -11.44
CA GLN A 18 34.36 53.92 -12.30
C GLN A 18 32.87 53.91 -12.71
N ARG A 19 32.10 54.84 -12.20
CA ARG A 19 30.67 54.99 -12.50
C ARG A 19 30.36 55.00 -14.00
N ALA A 20 31.20 55.69 -14.81
CA ALA A 20 31.01 55.77 -16.24
C ALA A 20 31.04 54.41 -16.94
N ASN A 21 31.91 53.50 -16.47
CA ASN A 21 32.00 52.12 -16.99
C ASN A 21 30.72 51.31 -16.64
N VAL A 22 30.26 51.40 -15.39
CA VAL A 22 29.04 50.77 -14.94
C VAL A 22 27.83 51.23 -15.74
N GLU A 23 27.66 52.56 -15.88
CA GLU A 23 26.51 53.17 -16.59
C GLU A 23 26.51 52.76 -18.06
N MET A 24 27.66 52.83 -18.75
CA MET A 24 27.80 52.42 -20.14
C MET A 24 27.44 50.93 -20.34
N MET A 25 27.99 50.07 -19.52
CA MET A 25 27.71 48.62 -19.61
C MET A 25 26.26 48.31 -19.24
N ALA A 26 25.70 48.97 -18.25
CA ALA A 26 24.33 48.82 -17.84
C ALA A 26 23.36 49.25 -18.95
N GLU A 27 23.60 50.38 -19.62
CA GLU A 27 22.77 50.84 -20.73
C GLU A 27 22.79 49.85 -21.90
N LEU A 28 23.95 49.31 -22.24
CA LEU A 28 24.11 48.29 -23.27
C LEU A 28 23.33 47.04 -22.95
N LEU A 29 23.41 46.52 -21.72
CA LEU A 29 22.69 45.32 -21.29
C LEU A 29 21.18 45.59 -21.22
N ARG A 30 20.75 46.73 -20.71
CA ARG A 30 19.34 47.15 -20.70
C ARG A 30 18.74 47.24 -22.10
N SER A 31 19.51 47.72 -23.09
CA SER A 31 19.08 47.83 -24.49
C SER A 31 18.69 46.46 -25.08
N ARG A 32 19.23 45.35 -24.51
CA ARG A 32 18.94 43.97 -24.87
C ARG A 32 17.88 43.30 -23.97
N GLY A 33 17.28 44.07 -23.07
CA GLY A 33 16.19 43.64 -22.22
C GLY A 33 16.59 42.92 -20.93
N TYR A 34 17.88 43.01 -20.54
CA TYR A 34 18.33 42.48 -19.24
C TYR A 34 17.98 43.47 -18.12
N GLU A 35 17.71 42.92 -16.93
CA GLU A 35 17.64 43.70 -15.70
C GLU A 35 19.07 43.91 -15.20
N VAL A 36 19.47 45.14 -14.91
CA VAL A 36 20.86 45.42 -14.53
C VAL A 36 20.93 46.07 -13.17
N LEU A 37 21.68 45.43 -12.28
CA LEU A 37 22.10 45.89 -10.98
C LEU A 37 23.49 46.56 -11.13
N ALA A 38 23.76 47.57 -10.33
CA ALA A 38 25.03 48.29 -10.34
C ALA A 38 25.68 48.23 -8.96
N ALA A 39 26.98 48.02 -8.90
CA ALA A 39 27.79 48.17 -7.71
C ALA A 39 29.12 48.88 -8.08
N TYR A 40 29.61 49.71 -7.17
CA TYR A 40 30.79 50.52 -7.41
C TYR A 40 31.97 50.08 -6.56
N SER A 41 31.85 48.97 -5.87
CA SER A 41 32.94 48.31 -5.12
C SER A 41 32.65 46.84 -4.92
N GLY A 42 33.67 46.03 -4.58
CA GLY A 42 33.50 44.62 -4.26
C GLY A 42 32.57 44.38 -3.04
N LYS A 43 32.62 45.29 -2.02
CA LYS A 43 31.74 45.20 -0.85
C LYS A 43 30.28 45.44 -1.22
N GLU A 44 30.01 46.45 -2.02
CA GLU A 44 28.67 46.79 -2.51
C GLU A 44 28.14 45.65 -3.40
N ALA A 45 29.01 45.02 -4.18
CA ALA A 45 28.66 43.84 -4.98
C ALA A 45 28.21 42.64 -4.12
N LEU A 46 28.92 42.33 -3.03
CA LEU A 46 28.54 41.28 -2.09
C LEU A 46 27.17 41.55 -1.45
N ASP A 47 26.92 42.77 -1.00
CA ASP A 47 25.64 43.21 -0.45
C ASP A 47 24.51 43.11 -1.48
N CYS A 48 24.78 43.48 -2.72
CA CYS A 48 23.84 43.39 -3.83
C CYS A 48 23.50 41.93 -4.15
N VAL A 49 24.49 41.04 -4.22
CA VAL A 49 24.29 39.61 -4.44
C VAL A 49 23.41 39.00 -3.34
N ALA A 50 23.70 39.35 -2.08
CA ALA A 50 22.94 38.80 -0.94
C ALA A 50 21.47 39.25 -0.93
N ARG A 51 21.19 40.50 -1.34
CA ARG A 51 19.83 41.08 -1.26
C ARG A 51 19.01 40.86 -2.51
N GLN A 52 19.61 40.86 -3.68
CA GLN A 52 18.92 40.94 -4.95
C GLN A 52 19.11 39.72 -5.85
N GLY A 53 20.08 38.85 -5.58
CA GLY A 53 20.31 37.57 -6.24
C GLY A 53 20.45 37.67 -7.77
N PRO A 54 21.53 38.27 -8.30
CA PRO A 54 21.76 38.32 -9.75
C PRO A 54 21.97 36.94 -10.33
N ASP A 55 21.70 36.79 -11.63
CA ASP A 55 21.93 35.57 -12.38
C ASP A 55 23.34 35.48 -12.95
N VAL A 56 24.03 36.63 -13.15
CA VAL A 56 25.42 36.75 -13.63
C VAL A 56 26.05 37.96 -12.99
N VAL A 57 27.32 37.89 -12.63
CA VAL A 57 28.15 39.01 -12.20
C VAL A 57 29.18 39.33 -13.28
N ILE A 58 29.33 40.60 -13.63
CA ILE A 58 30.38 41.15 -14.48
C ILE A 58 31.18 42.13 -13.64
N SER A 59 32.43 41.80 -13.32
CA SER A 59 33.26 42.62 -12.42
C SER A 59 34.54 43.05 -13.10
N ASP A 60 34.88 44.31 -12.93
CA ASP A 60 36.26 44.75 -13.19
C ASP A 60 37.22 44.03 -12.23
N ILE A 61 38.45 43.79 -12.70
CA ILE A 61 39.50 43.18 -11.88
C ILE A 61 40.08 44.24 -10.93
N ARG A 62 40.39 45.41 -11.47
CA ARG A 62 41.13 46.44 -10.72
C ARG A 62 40.17 47.38 -10.00
N MET A 63 39.87 47.09 -8.75
CA MET A 63 39.04 47.95 -7.89
C MET A 63 39.76 48.21 -6.57
N PRO A 64 39.55 49.40 -5.93
CA PRO A 64 40.08 49.68 -4.61
C PRO A 64 39.48 48.75 -3.52
N GLU A 65 40.24 48.52 -2.46
CA GLU A 65 39.88 47.73 -1.25
C GLU A 65 39.65 46.24 -1.50
N MET A 66 38.83 45.87 -2.47
CA MET A 66 38.52 44.49 -2.85
C MET A 66 38.54 44.39 -4.38
N ASP A 67 39.48 43.68 -4.91
CA ASP A 67 39.60 43.46 -6.35
C ASP A 67 38.61 42.41 -6.87
N GLY A 68 38.51 42.25 -8.20
CA GLY A 68 37.60 41.29 -8.80
C GLY A 68 37.95 39.84 -8.50
N TYR A 69 39.21 39.52 -8.19
CA TYR A 69 39.64 38.17 -7.81
C TYR A 69 39.16 37.82 -6.39
N GLU A 70 39.38 38.72 -5.43
CA GLU A 70 38.93 38.56 -4.06
C GLU A 70 37.38 38.48 -3.98
N LEU A 71 36.69 39.34 -4.74
CA LEU A 71 35.23 39.26 -4.87
C LEU A 71 34.80 37.87 -5.37
N THR A 72 35.46 37.35 -6.39
CA THR A 72 35.17 36.03 -6.96
C THR A 72 35.39 34.93 -5.93
N GLN A 73 36.51 34.93 -5.21
CA GLN A 73 36.82 33.95 -4.18
C GLN A 73 35.75 33.94 -3.07
N ARG A 74 35.38 35.09 -2.55
CA ARG A 74 34.34 35.22 -1.52
C ARG A 74 32.97 34.71 -1.99
N LEU A 75 32.62 34.96 -3.24
CA LEU A 75 31.38 34.44 -3.82
C LEU A 75 31.44 32.88 -4.00
N ARG A 76 32.60 32.31 -4.28
CA ARG A 76 32.80 30.85 -4.37
C ARG A 76 32.81 30.13 -3.04
N GLU A 77 33.27 30.81 -1.97
CA GLU A 77 33.28 30.22 -0.61
C GLU A 77 31.87 30.05 -0.02
N ALA A 78 30.94 30.91 -0.42
CA ALA A 78 29.56 30.80 0.10
C ALA A 78 28.73 29.79 -0.70
N PRO A 79 28.14 28.75 -0.06
CA PRO A 79 27.37 27.71 -0.75
C PRO A 79 26.20 28.22 -1.61
N SER A 80 25.62 29.36 -1.21
CA SER A 80 24.50 30.00 -1.94
C SER A 80 24.91 30.65 -3.25
N THR A 81 26.17 31.06 -3.39
CA THR A 81 26.71 31.78 -4.55
C THR A 81 27.83 31.02 -5.27
N ALA A 82 28.22 29.84 -4.78
CA ALA A 82 29.31 29.03 -5.34
C ALA A 82 29.16 28.75 -6.84
N LEU A 83 27.93 28.67 -7.35
CA LEU A 83 27.61 28.41 -8.75
C LEU A 83 27.12 29.67 -9.50
N LEU A 84 27.22 30.84 -8.90
CA LEU A 84 26.86 32.11 -9.56
C LEU A 84 27.86 32.43 -10.66
N PRO A 85 27.46 32.56 -11.94
CA PRO A 85 28.37 32.87 -13.04
C PRO A 85 29.03 34.23 -12.86
N ILE A 86 30.37 34.27 -13.01
CA ILE A 86 31.19 35.46 -12.83
C ILE A 86 32.09 35.67 -14.06
N VAL A 87 32.00 36.84 -14.65
CA VAL A 87 32.85 37.33 -15.74
C VAL A 87 33.77 38.40 -15.23
N LEU A 88 35.06 38.22 -15.38
CA LEU A 88 36.05 39.28 -15.05
C LEU A 88 36.39 40.11 -16.27
N VAL A 89 36.50 41.40 -16.09
CA VAL A 89 36.89 42.38 -17.13
C VAL A 89 38.33 42.82 -16.89
N THR A 90 39.23 42.60 -17.85
CA THR A 90 40.67 42.86 -17.74
C THR A 90 41.12 43.89 -18.76
N SER A 91 42.19 44.67 -18.47
CA SER A 91 42.84 45.60 -19.40
C SER A 91 44.03 44.94 -20.06
N LEU A 92 44.22 45.16 -21.37
CA LEU A 92 45.32 44.60 -22.17
C LEU A 92 46.68 45.31 -21.99
N GLU A 93 46.74 46.41 -21.20
CA GLU A 93 47.82 47.40 -21.32
C GLU A 93 49.18 46.99 -20.72
N ASP A 94 49.32 45.91 -19.96
CA ASP A 94 50.59 45.66 -19.26
C ASP A 94 51.25 44.27 -19.53
N GLY A 95 51.14 43.70 -20.72
CA GLY A 95 51.84 42.47 -21.04
C GLY A 95 51.49 41.22 -20.18
N GLY A 96 50.66 41.41 -19.18
CA GLY A 96 50.24 40.42 -18.16
C GLY A 96 48.93 39.67 -18.47
N GLY A 97 48.35 39.85 -19.64
CA GLY A 97 47.03 39.29 -19.97
C GLY A 97 46.90 37.75 -19.83
N HIS A 98 48.02 37.03 -19.87
CA HIS A 98 48.02 35.59 -19.61
C HIS A 98 48.02 35.30 -18.11
N ASP A 99 48.81 35.95 -17.30
CA ASP A 99 48.92 35.80 -15.85
C ASP A 99 47.67 36.23 -15.13
N GLU A 100 47.05 37.34 -15.58
CA GLU A 100 45.77 37.84 -15.03
C GLU A 100 44.62 36.83 -15.29
N ARG A 101 44.59 36.21 -16.45
CA ARG A 101 43.63 35.14 -16.78
C ARG A 101 43.84 33.92 -15.93
N VAL A 102 45.08 33.46 -15.72
CA VAL A 102 45.38 32.32 -14.87
C VAL A 102 44.90 32.59 -13.43
N LYS A 103 45.25 33.73 -12.86
CA LYS A 103 44.81 34.14 -11.52
C LYS A 103 43.27 34.16 -11.39
N GLY A 104 42.57 34.63 -12.40
CA GLY A 104 41.12 34.68 -12.36
C GLY A 104 40.47 33.29 -12.49
N ILE A 105 41.06 32.37 -13.27
CA ILE A 105 40.62 30.96 -13.30
C ILE A 105 40.85 30.33 -11.92
N GLU A 106 42.00 30.55 -11.30
CA GLU A 106 42.33 30.07 -9.96
C GLU A 106 41.37 30.66 -8.90
N ALA A 107 40.95 31.92 -9.05
CA ALA A 107 39.95 32.56 -8.22
C ALA A 107 38.52 32.00 -8.44
N GLY A 108 38.30 31.26 -9.54
CA GLY A 108 37.01 30.59 -9.84
C GLY A 108 36.11 31.41 -10.78
N ALA A 109 36.64 32.33 -11.57
CA ALA A 109 35.86 33.04 -12.61
C ALA A 109 35.47 32.08 -13.75
N ASP A 110 34.27 32.23 -14.29
CA ASP A 110 33.75 31.37 -15.36
C ASP A 110 34.20 31.88 -16.74
N ASP A 111 34.43 33.17 -16.88
CA ASP A 111 34.83 33.76 -18.16
C ASP A 111 35.52 35.14 -18.01
N PHE A 112 36.08 35.67 -19.12
CA PHE A 112 36.81 36.94 -19.16
C PHE A 112 36.39 37.79 -20.34
N LEU A 113 36.43 39.11 -20.16
CA LEU A 113 36.30 40.11 -21.20
C LEU A 113 37.51 41.04 -21.16
N THR A 114 37.98 41.49 -22.32
CA THR A 114 39.11 42.44 -22.42
C THR A 114 38.61 43.84 -22.73
N LYS A 115 39.14 44.85 -22.05
CA LYS A 115 38.93 46.28 -22.39
C LYS A 115 39.76 46.67 -23.61
N PRO A 116 39.22 47.40 -24.61
CA PRO A 116 37.82 47.88 -24.66
C PRO A 116 36.85 46.73 -24.96
N VAL A 117 35.74 46.64 -24.16
CA VAL A 117 34.78 45.56 -24.24
C VAL A 117 34.06 45.58 -25.59
N ARG A 118 34.16 44.48 -26.34
CA ARG A 118 33.43 44.32 -27.60
C ARG A 118 31.99 43.85 -27.29
N TYR A 119 31.01 44.66 -27.71
CA TYR A 119 29.59 44.42 -27.40
C TYR A 119 29.09 43.02 -27.84
N ALA A 120 29.50 42.58 -29.04
CA ALA A 120 29.11 41.26 -29.55
C ALA A 120 29.63 40.12 -28.63
N GLU A 121 30.83 40.26 -28.09
CA GLU A 121 31.44 39.30 -27.19
C GLU A 121 30.74 39.29 -25.82
N LEU A 122 30.50 40.49 -25.23
CA LEU A 122 29.75 40.66 -24.00
C LEU A 122 28.40 39.95 -24.06
N PHE A 123 27.59 40.21 -25.09
CA PHE A 123 26.27 39.59 -25.22
C PHE A 123 26.33 38.06 -25.46
N ALA A 124 27.31 37.57 -26.17
CA ALA A 124 27.49 36.13 -26.39
C ALA A 124 27.80 35.41 -25.07
N ARG A 125 28.72 35.94 -24.26
CA ARG A 125 29.11 35.36 -22.97
C ARG A 125 27.97 35.43 -21.95
N VAL A 126 27.34 36.61 -21.79
CA VAL A 126 26.18 36.76 -20.90
C VAL A 126 25.08 35.76 -21.25
N ARG A 127 24.74 35.63 -22.52
CA ARG A 127 23.72 34.68 -22.96
C ARG A 127 24.11 33.21 -22.66
N SER A 128 25.39 32.87 -22.85
CA SER A 128 25.87 31.50 -22.53
C SER A 128 25.81 31.23 -21.04
N LEU A 129 26.27 32.13 -20.20
CA LEU A 129 26.28 31.99 -18.76
C LEU A 129 24.86 31.95 -18.15
N LEU A 130 23.96 32.84 -18.64
CA LEU A 130 22.55 32.79 -18.25
C LEU A 130 21.89 31.46 -18.59
N ARG A 131 22.22 30.88 -19.75
CA ARG A 131 21.71 29.55 -20.11
C ARG A 131 22.21 28.48 -19.14
N VAL A 132 23.47 28.48 -18.77
CA VAL A 132 24.04 27.56 -17.79
C VAL A 132 23.34 27.72 -16.44
N LYS A 133 23.20 28.98 -15.96
CA LYS A 133 22.51 29.29 -14.72
C LYS A 133 21.06 28.77 -14.68
N LEU A 134 20.30 28.99 -15.74
CA LEU A 134 18.93 28.51 -15.86
C LEU A 134 18.84 26.97 -15.81
N LEU A 135 19.77 26.28 -16.45
CA LEU A 135 19.82 24.81 -16.41
C LEU A 135 20.19 24.27 -15.02
N GLN A 136 21.13 24.93 -14.35
CA GLN A 136 21.52 24.59 -12.98
C GLN A 136 20.34 24.77 -12.00
N ASP A 137 19.64 25.90 -12.09
CA ASP A 137 18.47 26.19 -11.26
C ASP A 137 17.33 25.19 -11.52
N GLU A 138 17.12 24.77 -12.77
CA GLU A 138 16.15 23.76 -13.12
C GLU A 138 16.51 22.38 -12.56
N VAL A 139 17.77 21.96 -12.68
CA VAL A 139 18.25 20.69 -12.10
C VAL A 139 18.09 20.69 -10.58
N ARG A 140 18.45 21.80 -9.91
CA ARG A 140 18.27 21.94 -8.48
C ARG A 140 16.79 21.79 -8.08
N ARG A 141 15.91 22.51 -8.77
CA ARG A 141 14.46 22.44 -8.54
C ARG A 141 13.90 21.01 -8.71
N GLN A 142 14.34 20.31 -9.76
CA GLN A 142 13.93 18.92 -10.00
C GLN A 142 14.44 17.99 -8.91
N THR A 143 15.68 18.16 -8.47
CA THR A 143 16.27 17.36 -7.39
C THR A 143 15.51 17.54 -6.08
N ASP A 144 15.15 18.79 -5.73
CA ASP A 144 14.38 19.07 -4.52
C ASP A 144 12.96 18.47 -4.60
N THR A 145 12.32 18.55 -5.77
CA THR A 145 11.02 17.93 -6.00
C THR A 145 11.07 16.41 -5.88
N LEU A 146 12.11 15.77 -6.46
CA LEU A 146 12.30 14.32 -6.38
C LEU A 146 12.55 13.86 -4.94
N ARG A 147 13.29 14.63 -4.15
CA ARG A 147 13.49 14.32 -2.71
C ARG A 147 12.16 14.34 -1.95
N GLN A 148 11.34 15.35 -2.16
CA GLN A 148 10.02 15.43 -1.53
C GLN A 148 9.11 14.27 -1.92
N TRP A 149 9.12 13.88 -3.19
CA TRP A 149 8.34 12.72 -3.64
C TRP A 149 8.83 11.40 -3.05
N ASN A 150 10.15 11.22 -2.94
CA ASN A 150 10.72 10.04 -2.29
C ASN A 150 10.29 9.93 -0.82
N GLU A 151 10.37 11.01 -0.06
CA GLU A 151 9.94 11.05 1.34
C GLU A 151 8.45 10.67 1.48
N GLN A 152 7.58 11.23 0.63
CA GLN A 152 6.16 10.89 0.61
C GLN A 152 5.89 9.44 0.20
N LEU A 153 6.66 8.91 -0.75
CA LEU A 153 6.53 7.52 -1.19
C LEU A 153 6.96 6.54 -0.09
N GLU A 154 8.08 6.81 0.58
CA GLU A 154 8.55 6.00 1.71
C GLU A 154 7.54 5.95 2.86
N GLU A 155 6.87 7.07 3.16
CA GLU A 155 5.82 7.10 4.17
C GLU A 155 4.63 6.24 3.77
N ARG A 156 4.13 6.38 2.52
CA ARG A 156 3.03 5.55 2.01
C ARG A 156 3.36 4.06 2.00
N VAL A 157 4.59 3.71 1.63
CA VAL A 157 5.04 2.29 1.67
C VAL A 157 5.03 1.77 3.11
N ARG A 158 5.52 2.55 4.08
CA ARG A 158 5.46 2.17 5.51
C ARG A 158 4.03 1.94 5.99
N GLU A 159 3.10 2.84 5.65
CA GLU A 159 1.68 2.70 6.01
C GLU A 159 1.06 1.44 5.38
N GLN A 160 1.35 1.17 4.11
CA GLN A 160 0.84 -0.02 3.42
C GLN A 160 1.40 -1.33 3.99
N VAL A 161 2.70 -1.37 4.29
CA VAL A 161 3.33 -2.54 4.94
C VAL A 161 2.71 -2.79 6.30
N ALA A 162 2.54 -1.76 7.13
CA ALA A 162 1.90 -1.90 8.44
C ALA A 162 0.45 -2.38 8.33
N ALA A 163 -0.31 -1.94 7.32
CA ALA A 163 -1.67 -2.42 7.07
C ALA A 163 -1.69 -3.90 6.64
N ILE A 164 -0.77 -4.31 5.76
CA ILE A 164 -0.62 -5.71 5.32
C ILE A 164 -0.22 -6.61 6.50
N GLU A 165 0.69 -6.18 7.35
CA GLU A 165 1.11 -6.94 8.53
C GLU A 165 -0.03 -7.11 9.53
N ARG A 166 -0.85 -6.07 9.78
CA ARG A 166 -2.06 -6.17 10.62
C ARG A 166 -3.05 -7.17 10.03
N LEU A 167 -3.29 -7.13 8.72
CA LEU A 167 -4.14 -8.10 8.01
C LEU A 167 -3.62 -9.53 8.14
N ALA A 168 -2.32 -9.73 7.95
CA ALA A 168 -1.70 -11.05 8.08
C ALA A 168 -1.79 -11.61 9.51
N GLN A 169 -1.70 -10.75 10.53
CA GLN A 169 -1.92 -11.14 11.92
C GLN A 169 -3.39 -11.51 12.18
N MET A 170 -4.34 -10.72 11.69
CA MET A 170 -5.77 -11.03 11.83
C MET A 170 -6.18 -12.35 11.17
N LYS A 171 -5.65 -12.65 9.97
CA LYS A 171 -5.90 -13.92 9.25
C LYS A 171 -5.43 -15.18 10.00
N ARG A 172 -4.57 -15.05 11.00
CA ARG A 172 -4.17 -16.17 11.86
C ARG A 172 -5.18 -16.50 12.95
N PHE A 173 -6.03 -15.53 13.32
CA PHE A 173 -6.98 -15.66 14.42
C PHE A 173 -8.43 -15.70 13.94
N PHE A 174 -8.72 -15.12 12.77
CA PHE A 174 -10.06 -15.05 12.20
C PHE A 174 -10.09 -15.72 10.82
N SER A 175 -11.23 -16.28 10.47
CA SER A 175 -11.45 -16.77 9.10
C SER A 175 -11.37 -15.61 8.09
N PRO A 176 -11.02 -15.88 6.80
CA PRO A 176 -10.88 -14.84 5.79
C PRO A 176 -12.07 -13.87 5.69
N PRO A 177 -13.34 -14.30 5.69
CA PRO A 177 -14.47 -13.40 5.64
C PRO A 177 -14.54 -12.43 6.83
N VAL A 178 -14.18 -12.87 8.04
CA VAL A 178 -14.15 -12.01 9.24
C VAL A 178 -13.04 -10.98 9.14
N ALA A 179 -11.84 -11.39 8.71
CA ALA A 179 -10.71 -10.48 8.51
C ALA A 179 -11.02 -9.43 7.43
N GLU A 180 -11.68 -9.80 6.33
CA GLU A 180 -12.09 -8.88 5.27
C GLU A 180 -13.16 -7.89 5.74
N ALA A 181 -14.14 -8.34 6.51
CA ALA A 181 -15.18 -7.49 7.08
C ALA A 181 -14.61 -6.44 8.05
N ILE A 182 -13.64 -6.82 8.89
CA ILE A 182 -12.95 -5.89 9.80
C ILE A 182 -12.23 -4.81 9.02
N VAL A 183 -11.56 -5.17 7.91
CA VAL A 183 -10.83 -4.22 7.07
C VAL A 183 -11.74 -3.27 6.33
N ALA A 184 -12.88 -3.76 5.83
CA ALA A 184 -13.84 -2.98 5.07
C ALA A 184 -14.75 -2.11 5.95
N GLY A 185 -15.19 -2.62 7.10
CA GLY A 185 -16.18 -2.00 7.97
C GLY A 185 -15.69 -1.53 9.34
N GLY A 186 -14.40 -1.74 9.67
CA GLY A 186 -13.85 -1.42 10.98
C GLY A 186 -14.28 -2.39 12.08
N ALA A 187 -14.10 -1.97 13.34
CA ALA A 187 -14.42 -2.78 14.50
C ALA A 187 -15.95 -2.99 14.73
N ASP A 188 -16.78 -2.18 14.10
CA ASP A 188 -18.25 -2.23 14.26
C ASP A 188 -18.86 -3.57 13.81
N VAL A 189 -18.19 -4.26 12.87
CA VAL A 189 -18.58 -5.61 12.40
C VAL A 189 -18.48 -6.65 13.50
N LEU A 190 -17.71 -6.39 14.54
CA LEU A 190 -17.50 -7.29 15.67
C LEU A 190 -18.52 -7.12 16.79
N GLU A 191 -19.37 -6.07 16.74
CA GLU A 191 -20.39 -5.84 17.74
C GLU A 191 -21.50 -6.91 17.66
N PRO A 192 -22.07 -7.32 18.81
CA PRO A 192 -23.16 -8.27 18.83
C PRO A 192 -24.37 -7.79 18.04
N HIS A 193 -24.81 -8.60 17.09
CA HIS A 193 -25.97 -8.30 16.25
C HIS A 193 -26.76 -9.57 15.93
N ARG A 194 -27.97 -9.41 15.40
CA ARG A 194 -28.80 -10.53 14.92
C ARG A 194 -28.87 -10.55 13.42
N ARG A 195 -28.72 -11.75 12.86
CA ARG A 195 -28.85 -11.98 11.44
C ARG A 195 -29.37 -13.39 11.17
N GLU A 196 -30.09 -13.53 10.07
CA GLU A 196 -30.43 -14.84 9.53
C GLU A 196 -29.20 -15.46 8.89
N ILE A 197 -28.82 -16.65 9.37
CA ILE A 197 -27.67 -17.41 8.88
C ILE A 197 -28.07 -18.81 8.48
N THR A 198 -27.25 -19.47 7.68
CA THR A 198 -27.29 -20.93 7.51
C THR A 198 -26.08 -21.52 8.21
N ALA A 199 -26.32 -22.27 9.30
CA ALA A 199 -25.29 -22.95 10.07
C ALA A 199 -25.09 -24.37 9.56
N VAL A 200 -23.83 -24.82 9.44
CA VAL A 200 -23.43 -26.14 9.03
C VAL A 200 -22.49 -26.71 10.09
N PHE A 201 -22.83 -27.89 10.58
CA PHE A 201 -21.95 -28.69 11.42
C PHE A 201 -21.49 -29.95 10.68
N LEU A 202 -20.22 -30.24 10.84
CA LEU A 202 -19.52 -31.37 10.28
C LEU A 202 -18.88 -32.15 11.42
N ASP A 203 -18.89 -33.50 11.35
CA ASP A 203 -18.29 -34.33 12.38
C ASP A 203 -17.97 -35.74 11.80
N LEU A 204 -16.84 -36.31 12.22
CA LEU A 204 -16.37 -37.60 11.71
C LEU A 204 -16.95 -38.79 12.49
N ARG A 205 -17.72 -39.59 11.85
CA ARG A 205 -18.23 -40.83 12.43
C ARG A 205 -17.10 -41.84 12.58
N GLY A 206 -17.00 -42.45 13.75
CA GLY A 206 -15.96 -43.43 14.06
C GLY A 206 -14.64 -42.81 14.54
N PHE A 207 -14.54 -41.47 14.63
CA PHE A 207 -13.32 -40.77 15.03
C PHE A 207 -12.88 -41.10 16.46
N THR A 208 -13.78 -41.13 17.44
CA THR A 208 -13.44 -41.51 18.82
C THR A 208 -12.86 -42.93 18.91
N ALA A 209 -13.44 -43.90 18.20
CA ALA A 209 -12.89 -45.25 18.16
C ALA A 209 -11.57 -45.35 17.38
N PHE A 210 -11.35 -44.45 16.46
CA PHE A 210 -10.10 -44.31 15.73
C PHE A 210 -8.98 -43.75 16.65
N THR A 211 -9.23 -42.66 17.35
CA THR A 211 -8.24 -42.01 18.25
C THR A 211 -7.84 -42.89 19.43
N ASP A 212 -8.71 -43.79 19.85
CA ASP A 212 -8.43 -44.78 20.91
C ASP A 212 -7.42 -45.86 20.47
N ARG A 213 -7.25 -46.08 19.16
CA ARG A 213 -6.41 -47.15 18.61
C ARG A 213 -5.25 -46.67 17.74
N ALA A 214 -5.38 -45.53 17.13
CA ALA A 214 -4.38 -44.98 16.24
C ALA A 214 -3.22 -44.34 17.04
N ASN A 215 -2.05 -44.25 16.42
CA ASN A 215 -0.98 -43.46 16.98
C ASN A 215 -1.23 -41.96 16.77
N PRO A 216 -0.57 -41.08 17.55
CA PRO A 216 -0.79 -39.62 17.43
C PRO A 216 -0.55 -39.05 16.04
N ASP A 217 0.45 -39.55 15.30
CA ASP A 217 0.76 -39.08 13.95
C ASP A 217 -0.37 -39.40 12.96
N GLU A 218 -0.93 -40.61 13.06
CA GLU A 218 -2.08 -41.00 12.24
C GLU A 218 -3.32 -40.13 12.50
N VAL A 219 -3.55 -39.72 13.76
CA VAL A 219 -4.64 -38.82 14.11
C VAL A 219 -4.42 -37.44 13.46
N MET A 220 -3.21 -36.92 13.55
CA MET A 220 -2.87 -35.63 12.96
C MET A 220 -2.89 -35.65 11.43
N ASP A 221 -2.47 -36.76 10.80
CA ASP A 221 -2.52 -36.96 9.36
C ASP A 221 -3.97 -36.98 8.85
N LEU A 222 -4.87 -37.73 9.50
CA LEU A 222 -6.29 -37.71 9.13
C LEU A 222 -6.92 -36.34 9.24
N LEU A 223 -6.68 -35.64 10.36
CA LEU A 223 -7.20 -34.29 10.56
C LEU A 223 -6.61 -33.33 9.53
N GLY A 224 -5.32 -33.47 9.18
CA GLY A 224 -4.66 -32.69 8.14
C GLY A 224 -5.32 -32.85 6.77
N ASP A 225 -5.48 -34.10 6.32
CA ASP A 225 -6.16 -34.44 5.06
C ASP A 225 -7.59 -33.88 5.00
N TYR A 226 -8.33 -34.00 6.10
CA TYR A 226 -9.70 -33.51 6.23
C TYR A 226 -9.79 -32.02 6.22
N HIS A 227 -8.98 -31.33 7.04
CA HIS A 227 -9.01 -29.88 7.16
C HIS A 227 -8.50 -29.17 5.89
N GLU A 228 -7.53 -29.75 5.17
CA GLU A 228 -7.07 -29.22 3.90
C GLU A 228 -8.17 -29.27 2.82
N ALA A 229 -8.86 -30.40 2.72
CA ALA A 229 -9.99 -30.54 1.81
C ALA A 229 -11.14 -29.57 2.17
N LEU A 230 -11.44 -29.44 3.46
CA LEU A 230 -12.48 -28.59 4.00
C LEU A 230 -12.19 -27.11 3.74
N GLY A 231 -11.00 -26.61 4.07
CA GLY A 231 -10.65 -25.19 3.95
C GLY A 231 -10.82 -24.68 2.52
N ARG A 232 -10.33 -25.42 1.52
CA ARG A 232 -10.46 -25.06 0.10
C ARG A 232 -11.92 -24.98 -0.38
N ILE A 233 -12.77 -25.84 0.14
CA ILE A 233 -14.19 -25.88 -0.26
C ILE A 233 -14.96 -24.79 0.45
N VAL A 234 -14.76 -24.59 1.75
CA VAL A 234 -15.41 -23.51 2.53
C VAL A 234 -15.15 -22.15 1.93
N ASP A 235 -13.88 -21.83 1.61
CA ASP A 235 -13.49 -20.57 0.98
C ASP A 235 -14.21 -20.36 -0.36
N ARG A 236 -14.30 -21.38 -1.20
CA ARG A 236 -14.97 -21.30 -2.51
C ARG A 236 -16.44 -20.92 -2.42
N TYR A 237 -17.12 -21.42 -1.39
CA TYR A 237 -18.55 -21.12 -1.19
C TYR A 237 -18.81 -19.86 -0.36
N GLY A 238 -17.76 -19.23 0.19
CA GLY A 238 -17.87 -18.04 1.03
C GLY A 238 -18.42 -18.31 2.42
N GLY A 239 -18.14 -19.49 2.97
CA GLY A 239 -18.48 -19.86 4.33
C GLY A 239 -17.55 -19.24 5.36
N THR A 240 -18.09 -18.82 6.49
CA THR A 240 -17.31 -18.36 7.64
C THR A 240 -17.06 -19.54 8.56
N LEU A 241 -15.80 -19.97 8.66
CA LEU A 241 -15.39 -21.02 9.60
C LEU A 241 -15.30 -20.39 10.99
N GLU A 242 -16.04 -20.94 11.96
CA GLU A 242 -16.04 -20.44 13.34
C GLU A 242 -14.88 -21.07 14.12
N HIS A 243 -14.92 -22.37 14.33
CA HIS A 243 -13.88 -23.09 15.08
C HIS A 243 -13.79 -24.57 14.71
N PHE A 244 -12.68 -25.17 15.10
CA PHE A 244 -12.47 -26.61 15.08
C PHE A 244 -12.64 -27.17 16.51
N ALA A 245 -13.51 -28.14 16.68
CA ALA A 245 -13.70 -28.85 17.94
C ALA A 245 -13.29 -30.32 17.81
N GLY A 246 -11.99 -30.57 17.74
CA GLY A 246 -11.43 -31.89 17.38
C GLY A 246 -11.70 -32.21 15.91
N ASP A 247 -12.53 -33.24 15.65
CA ASP A 247 -13.02 -33.59 14.32
C ASP A 247 -14.30 -32.85 13.92
N GLY A 248 -14.90 -32.13 14.87
CA GLY A 248 -16.08 -31.31 14.63
C GLY A 248 -15.72 -29.94 14.08
N VAL A 249 -16.48 -29.45 13.10
CA VAL A 249 -16.28 -28.14 12.50
C VAL A 249 -17.62 -27.44 12.39
N MET A 250 -17.64 -26.16 12.79
CA MET A 250 -18.77 -25.28 12.60
C MET A 250 -18.46 -24.22 11.54
N ILE A 251 -19.40 -24.06 10.60
CA ILE A 251 -19.36 -23.08 9.52
C ILE A 251 -20.71 -22.40 9.46
N PHE A 252 -20.74 -21.10 9.16
CA PHE A 252 -21.99 -20.41 8.87
C PHE A 252 -21.85 -19.52 7.63
N PHE A 253 -23.00 -19.14 7.07
CA PHE A 253 -23.11 -18.35 5.84
C PHE A 253 -23.97 -17.13 6.09
N ASN A 254 -23.75 -16.07 5.29
CA ASN A 254 -24.44 -14.78 5.34
C ASN A 254 -23.97 -13.83 6.44
N ASP A 255 -22.84 -14.14 7.09
CA ASP A 255 -22.23 -13.27 8.09
C ASP A 255 -20.72 -13.58 8.21
N PRO A 256 -19.82 -12.60 8.43
CA PRO A 256 -20.04 -11.17 8.54
C PRO A 256 -20.37 -10.49 7.20
N LEU A 257 -20.01 -11.13 6.08
CA LEU A 257 -20.32 -10.64 4.74
C LEU A 257 -21.67 -11.20 4.27
N PRO A 258 -22.63 -10.33 3.86
CA PRO A 258 -23.86 -10.82 3.24
C PRO A 258 -23.55 -11.57 1.94
N ILE A 259 -24.26 -12.69 1.73
CA ILE A 259 -24.11 -13.48 0.50
C ILE A 259 -25.48 -13.88 -0.05
N ASP A 260 -25.55 -14.00 -1.36
CA ASP A 260 -26.75 -14.47 -2.03
C ASP A 260 -26.95 -15.98 -1.82
N GLN A 261 -28.19 -16.39 -1.54
CA GLN A 261 -28.63 -17.79 -1.42
C GLN A 261 -27.78 -18.62 -0.41
N PRO A 262 -27.67 -18.18 0.86
CA PRO A 262 -26.80 -18.83 1.84
C PRO A 262 -27.10 -20.32 2.04
N ALA A 263 -28.38 -20.73 2.09
CA ALA A 263 -28.79 -22.12 2.21
C ALA A 263 -28.36 -22.98 1.01
N THR A 264 -28.52 -22.45 -0.20
CA THR A 264 -28.08 -23.12 -1.43
C THR A 264 -26.57 -23.34 -1.43
N ARG A 265 -25.79 -22.31 -1.03
CA ARG A 265 -24.33 -22.42 -0.94
C ARG A 265 -23.89 -23.43 0.11
N ALA A 266 -24.51 -23.40 1.29
CA ALA A 266 -24.25 -24.33 2.38
C ALA A 266 -24.52 -25.79 1.96
N VAL A 267 -25.64 -26.04 1.29
CA VAL A 267 -26.01 -27.40 0.84
C VAL A 267 -25.07 -27.86 -0.28
N ARG A 268 -24.75 -27.04 -1.25
CA ARG A 268 -23.77 -27.41 -2.30
C ARG A 268 -22.38 -27.67 -1.71
N MET A 269 -21.92 -26.85 -0.78
CA MET A 269 -20.69 -27.09 -0.03
C MET A 269 -20.71 -28.43 0.69
N ALA A 270 -21.79 -28.75 1.42
CA ALA A 270 -21.93 -29.99 2.15
C ALA A 270 -21.84 -31.20 1.23
N PHE A 271 -22.48 -31.17 0.06
CA PHE A 271 -22.36 -32.22 -0.94
C PHE A 271 -20.95 -32.37 -1.49
N GLU A 272 -20.29 -31.27 -1.83
CA GLU A 272 -18.91 -31.29 -2.34
C GLU A 272 -17.95 -31.85 -1.27
N LEU A 273 -18.14 -31.46 0.00
CA LEU A 273 -17.36 -32.01 1.13
C LEU A 273 -17.56 -33.50 1.30
N GLN A 274 -18.80 -34.01 1.18
CA GLN A 274 -19.04 -35.44 1.20
C GLN A 274 -18.29 -36.18 0.08
N GLN A 275 -18.32 -35.65 -1.14
CA GLN A 275 -17.60 -36.18 -2.28
C GLN A 275 -16.08 -36.16 -2.08
N ALA A 276 -15.54 -35.03 -1.60
CA ALA A 276 -14.12 -34.88 -1.34
C ALA A 276 -13.62 -35.77 -0.20
N PHE A 277 -14.48 -36.11 0.75
CA PHE A 277 -14.15 -37.03 1.86
C PHE A 277 -14.11 -38.49 1.46
N VAL A 278 -14.80 -38.93 0.38
CA VAL A 278 -14.83 -40.31 -0.08
C VAL A 278 -13.42 -40.90 -0.28
N PRO A 279 -12.50 -40.30 -1.03
CA PRO A 279 -11.16 -40.88 -1.19
C PRO A 279 -10.38 -40.91 0.14
N ILE A 280 -10.55 -39.93 1.02
CA ILE A 280 -9.93 -39.88 2.35
C ILE A 280 -10.43 -41.07 3.16
N ALA A 281 -11.76 -41.27 3.26
CA ALA A 281 -12.36 -42.40 3.97
C ALA A 281 -11.89 -43.77 3.42
N GLN A 282 -11.73 -43.89 2.10
CA GLN A 282 -11.22 -45.09 1.46
C GLN A 282 -9.76 -45.39 1.83
N ALA A 283 -8.91 -44.38 1.78
CA ALA A 283 -7.50 -44.52 2.15
C ALA A 283 -7.32 -44.91 3.62
N TRP A 284 -8.08 -44.34 4.53
CA TRP A 284 -8.04 -44.67 5.95
C TRP A 284 -8.67 -46.03 6.26
N LYS A 285 -9.71 -46.44 5.49
CA LYS A 285 -10.26 -47.78 5.58
C LYS A 285 -9.25 -48.87 5.22
N GLN A 286 -8.38 -48.64 4.23
CA GLN A 286 -7.28 -49.54 3.87
C GLN A 286 -6.26 -49.70 5.01
N LYS A 287 -6.09 -48.67 5.84
CA LYS A 287 -5.28 -48.71 7.06
C LYS A 287 -5.99 -49.33 8.26
N GLY A 288 -7.23 -49.81 8.09
CA GLY A 288 -8.03 -50.47 9.14
C GLY A 288 -8.94 -49.53 9.92
N HIS A 289 -9.07 -48.25 9.50
CA HIS A 289 -9.86 -47.25 10.21
C HIS A 289 -11.10 -46.85 9.40
N ALA A 290 -12.28 -47.13 9.92
CA ALA A 290 -13.55 -46.78 9.28
C ALA A 290 -14.02 -45.41 9.78
N VAL A 291 -13.79 -44.36 8.99
CA VAL A 291 -14.28 -43.01 9.26
C VAL A 291 -15.24 -42.55 8.15
N ALA A 292 -16.21 -41.74 8.49
CA ALA A 292 -17.16 -41.17 7.53
C ALA A 292 -17.66 -39.79 7.99
N LEU A 293 -17.99 -38.89 7.06
CA LEU A 293 -18.45 -37.56 7.38
C LEU A 293 -19.96 -37.51 7.60
N GLY A 294 -20.43 -36.97 8.72
CA GLY A 294 -21.82 -36.61 9.00
C GLY A 294 -22.01 -35.08 8.94
N VAL A 295 -23.13 -34.63 8.37
CA VAL A 295 -23.38 -33.17 8.20
C VAL A 295 -24.78 -32.83 8.68
N GLY A 296 -24.90 -31.73 9.41
CA GLY A 296 -26.16 -31.09 9.79
C GLY A 296 -26.23 -29.65 9.34
N VAL A 297 -27.33 -29.23 8.70
CA VAL A 297 -27.55 -27.87 8.24
C VAL A 297 -28.85 -27.33 8.80
N ALA A 298 -28.85 -26.10 9.31
CA ALA A 298 -30.03 -25.41 9.79
C ALA A 298 -29.98 -23.92 9.47
N GLN A 299 -31.14 -23.33 9.17
CA GLN A 299 -31.26 -21.93 8.81
C GLN A 299 -32.20 -21.18 9.77
N GLY A 300 -31.83 -19.95 10.09
CA GLY A 300 -32.64 -19.03 10.88
C GLY A 300 -31.83 -17.97 11.59
N GLU A 301 -32.49 -17.24 12.48
CA GLU A 301 -31.89 -16.11 13.19
C GLU A 301 -30.92 -16.60 14.29
N ALA A 302 -29.73 -16.01 14.29
CA ALA A 302 -28.72 -16.20 15.34
C ALA A 302 -28.17 -14.84 15.82
N THR A 303 -27.56 -14.82 17.00
CA THR A 303 -26.77 -13.71 17.50
C THR A 303 -25.33 -13.94 17.13
N LEU A 304 -24.72 -12.99 16.43
CA LEU A 304 -23.33 -13.05 15.98
C LEU A 304 -22.53 -11.94 16.63
N GLY A 305 -21.25 -12.18 16.77
CA GLY A 305 -20.32 -11.21 17.34
C GLY A 305 -19.10 -11.89 17.93
N VAL A 306 -18.21 -11.06 18.46
CA VAL A 306 -16.99 -11.56 19.11
C VAL A 306 -17.30 -12.00 20.54
N ILE A 307 -16.84 -13.19 20.88
CA ILE A 307 -16.87 -13.74 22.23
C ILE A 307 -15.46 -14.05 22.69
N GLY A 308 -15.24 -14.01 24.01
CA GLY A 308 -13.95 -14.34 24.60
C GLY A 308 -13.43 -13.28 25.55
N PHE A 309 -12.10 -13.18 25.66
CA PHE A 309 -11.40 -12.24 26.54
C PHE A 309 -10.15 -11.71 25.85
N GLU A 310 -9.50 -10.68 26.42
CA GLU A 310 -8.46 -9.85 25.81
C GLU A 310 -7.33 -10.62 25.05
N GLN A 311 -7.06 -11.86 25.44
CA GLN A 311 -6.00 -12.68 24.81
C GLN A 311 -6.53 -13.74 23.84
N ARG A 312 -7.86 -13.95 23.80
CA ARG A 312 -8.49 -14.94 22.94
C ARG A 312 -9.90 -14.51 22.55
N TRP A 313 -10.05 -14.05 21.33
CA TRP A 313 -11.31 -13.67 20.72
C TRP A 313 -11.69 -14.67 19.65
N GLU A 314 -12.98 -15.03 19.59
CA GLU A 314 -13.56 -15.85 18.53
C GLU A 314 -14.79 -15.12 17.99
N TYR A 315 -14.98 -15.11 16.68
CA TYR A 315 -16.18 -14.62 16.05
C TYR A 315 -17.18 -15.76 15.95
N ALA A 316 -18.31 -15.68 16.64
CA ALA A 316 -19.17 -16.80 16.87
C ALA A 316 -20.65 -16.50 16.57
N ALA A 317 -21.39 -17.55 16.19
CA ALA A 317 -22.83 -17.55 16.05
C ALA A 317 -23.47 -18.30 17.23
N ILE A 318 -24.29 -17.61 18.00
CA ILE A 318 -24.91 -18.13 19.22
C ILE A 318 -26.43 -18.17 19.05
N GLY A 319 -27.08 -19.26 19.48
CA GLY A 319 -28.51 -19.38 19.47
C GLY A 319 -29.04 -20.78 19.19
N ALA A 320 -30.36 -20.84 18.89
CA ALA A 320 -31.01 -22.11 18.61
C ALA A 320 -30.56 -22.75 17.29
N ILE A 321 -30.20 -21.94 16.29
CA ILE A 321 -29.87 -22.42 14.95
C ILE A 321 -28.52 -23.16 14.90
N PRO A 322 -27.39 -22.62 15.40
CA PRO A 322 -26.18 -23.40 15.54
C PRO A 322 -26.38 -24.70 16.33
N ASN A 323 -27.11 -24.63 17.43
CA ASN A 323 -27.43 -25.82 18.22
C ASN A 323 -28.25 -26.84 17.42
N LEU A 324 -29.22 -26.37 16.61
CA LEU A 324 -30.01 -27.29 15.75
C LEU A 324 -29.13 -27.96 14.71
N ALA A 325 -28.29 -27.25 14.01
CA ALA A 325 -27.34 -27.81 13.03
C ALA A 325 -26.42 -28.85 13.69
N ALA A 326 -25.88 -28.58 14.88
CA ALA A 326 -25.08 -29.53 15.66
C ALA A 326 -25.86 -30.80 16.02
N ARG A 327 -27.13 -30.66 16.42
CA ARG A 327 -27.98 -31.83 16.76
C ARG A 327 -28.35 -32.64 15.52
N LEU A 328 -28.68 -32.00 14.40
CA LEU A 328 -28.89 -32.67 13.12
C LEU A 328 -27.63 -33.40 12.68
N CYS A 329 -26.48 -32.77 12.76
CA CYS A 329 -25.19 -33.44 12.51
C CYS A 329 -25.05 -34.67 13.39
N GLY A 330 -25.30 -34.59 14.70
CA GLY A 330 -25.21 -35.72 15.62
C GLY A 330 -26.14 -36.92 15.29
N GLN A 331 -27.25 -36.67 14.57
CA GLN A 331 -28.18 -37.71 14.10
C GLN A 331 -27.83 -38.27 12.71
N ALA A 332 -27.05 -37.50 11.92
CA ALA A 332 -26.64 -37.94 10.58
C ALA A 332 -25.71 -39.12 10.67
N ARG A 333 -25.95 -40.14 9.86
CA ARG A 333 -25.03 -41.29 9.67
C ARG A 333 -23.83 -40.85 8.83
N GLY A 334 -22.81 -41.71 8.76
CA GLY A 334 -21.69 -41.48 7.85
C GLY A 334 -22.16 -41.39 6.39
N GLY A 335 -21.80 -40.33 5.70
CA GLY A 335 -22.23 -40.02 4.34
C GLY A 335 -23.58 -39.32 4.24
N GLU A 336 -24.28 -39.04 5.36
CA GLU A 336 -25.57 -38.35 5.34
C GLU A 336 -25.43 -36.84 5.59
N ILE A 337 -26.34 -36.09 4.96
CA ILE A 337 -26.56 -34.65 5.19
C ILE A 337 -28.00 -34.49 5.66
N LEU A 338 -28.20 -34.03 6.90
CA LEU A 338 -29.53 -33.75 7.45
C LEU A 338 -29.76 -32.21 7.48
N ILE A 339 -30.95 -31.81 7.07
CA ILE A 339 -31.34 -30.40 7.04
C ILE A 339 -32.68 -30.20 7.79
N ASP A 340 -32.90 -29.01 8.32
CA ASP A 340 -34.17 -28.61 8.92
C ASP A 340 -35.24 -28.24 7.86
N ALA A 341 -36.45 -27.98 8.30
CA ALA A 341 -37.57 -27.63 7.42
C ALA A 341 -37.40 -26.28 6.72
N VAL A 342 -36.74 -25.29 7.36
CA VAL A 342 -36.50 -23.98 6.78
C VAL A 342 -35.51 -24.09 5.64
N THR A 343 -34.37 -24.72 5.91
CA THR A 343 -33.37 -25.04 4.87
C THR A 343 -33.98 -25.82 3.71
N TYR A 344 -34.82 -26.83 4.01
CA TYR A 344 -35.49 -27.62 2.97
C TYR A 344 -36.38 -26.79 2.04
N ALA A 345 -37.14 -25.86 2.59
CA ALA A 345 -37.98 -24.97 1.81
C ALA A 345 -37.17 -24.09 0.84
N ASP A 346 -36.02 -23.56 1.27
CA ASP A 346 -35.17 -22.69 0.47
C ASP A 346 -34.36 -23.41 -0.62
N VAL A 347 -34.03 -24.71 -0.39
CA VAL A 347 -33.22 -25.47 -1.35
C VAL A 347 -34.02 -26.42 -2.23
N GLY A 348 -35.36 -26.36 -2.15
CA GLY A 348 -36.23 -27.26 -2.89
C GLY A 348 -36.05 -27.27 -4.41
N ASP A 349 -35.62 -26.15 -4.99
CA ASP A 349 -35.29 -26.03 -6.42
C ASP A 349 -33.92 -26.59 -6.79
N VAL A 350 -33.01 -26.72 -5.81
CA VAL A 350 -31.59 -27.03 -6.01
C VAL A 350 -31.24 -28.46 -5.61
N ALA A 351 -31.98 -29.04 -4.65
CA ALA A 351 -31.69 -30.35 -4.12
C ALA A 351 -32.94 -31.23 -4.02
N VAL A 352 -32.74 -32.54 -4.05
CA VAL A 352 -33.74 -33.55 -3.75
C VAL A 352 -33.49 -34.07 -2.33
N ALA A 353 -34.51 -34.01 -1.49
CA ALA A 353 -34.43 -34.51 -0.13
C ALA A 353 -35.62 -35.41 0.20
N GLU A 354 -35.41 -36.35 1.10
CA GLU A 354 -36.43 -37.28 1.64
C GLU A 354 -36.68 -36.94 3.12
N ALA A 355 -37.92 -37.12 3.57
CA ALA A 355 -38.25 -36.93 4.97
C ALA A 355 -37.48 -37.96 5.83
N ALA A 356 -36.68 -37.46 6.77
CA ALA A 356 -36.03 -38.30 7.78
C ALA A 356 -36.94 -38.54 9.00
N GLY A 357 -38.11 -37.89 9.00
CA GLY A 357 -39.09 -37.92 10.09
C GLY A 357 -38.86 -36.87 11.15
N PRO A 358 -39.76 -36.74 12.12
CA PRO A 358 -39.59 -35.82 13.27
C PRO A 358 -38.51 -36.42 14.22
N LEU A 359 -37.45 -35.67 14.45
CA LEU A 359 -36.34 -36.07 15.32
C LEU A 359 -36.50 -35.47 16.71
N SER A 360 -36.45 -36.30 17.76
CA SER A 360 -36.38 -35.81 19.15
C SER A 360 -34.93 -35.41 19.46
N LEU A 361 -34.67 -34.10 19.47
CA LEU A 361 -33.32 -33.57 19.66
C LEU A 361 -33.17 -33.01 21.09
N ARG A 362 -32.06 -33.32 21.73
CA ARG A 362 -31.76 -32.85 23.09
C ARG A 362 -31.76 -31.31 23.14
N GLY A 363 -32.55 -30.73 24.05
CA GLY A 363 -32.68 -29.28 24.22
C GLY A 363 -33.80 -28.64 23.42
N PHE A 364 -34.52 -29.41 22.60
CA PHE A 364 -35.74 -28.98 21.91
C PHE A 364 -36.96 -29.68 22.53
N THR A 365 -38.02 -28.91 22.84
CA THR A 365 -39.23 -29.41 23.51
C THR A 365 -40.14 -30.21 22.57
N GLN A 366 -40.07 -29.92 21.28
CA GLN A 366 -40.89 -30.58 20.27
C GLN A 366 -39.99 -31.33 19.26
N PRO A 367 -40.44 -32.44 18.69
CA PRO A 367 -39.73 -33.08 17.62
C PRO A 367 -39.58 -32.17 16.41
N ILE A 368 -38.35 -32.09 15.86
CA ILE A 368 -38.01 -31.26 14.73
C ILE A 368 -38.17 -32.01 13.42
N PRO A 369 -38.95 -31.56 12.45
CA PRO A 369 -38.97 -32.15 11.11
C PRO A 369 -37.58 -32.05 10.46
N ALA A 370 -37.04 -33.14 10.04
CA ALA A 370 -35.74 -33.23 9.38
C ALA A 370 -35.85 -33.94 8.05
N PHE A 371 -34.98 -33.55 7.13
CA PHE A 371 -34.89 -34.08 5.78
C PHE A 371 -33.49 -34.54 5.50
N ARG A 372 -33.35 -35.68 4.80
CA ARG A 372 -32.07 -36.18 4.30
C ARG A 372 -31.88 -35.74 2.87
N LEU A 373 -30.80 -35.07 2.61
CA LEU A 373 -30.41 -34.70 1.24
C LEU A 373 -29.94 -35.92 0.46
N VAL A 374 -30.51 -36.15 -0.71
CA VAL A 374 -30.20 -37.30 -1.56
C VAL A 374 -29.26 -36.96 -2.69
N ARG A 375 -29.55 -35.88 -3.39
CA ARG A 375 -28.73 -35.39 -4.52
C ARG A 375 -29.02 -33.94 -4.85
N LEU A 376 -28.07 -33.29 -5.50
CA LEU A 376 -28.33 -32.01 -6.15
C LEU A 376 -29.11 -32.23 -7.45
N LYS A 377 -29.98 -31.29 -7.79
CA LYS A 377 -30.62 -31.23 -9.10
C LYS A 377 -29.60 -30.69 -10.13
N ALA A 378 -29.66 -31.18 -11.35
CA ALA A 378 -28.80 -30.75 -12.46
C ALA A 378 -29.05 -29.32 -12.84
#